data_ca6dd684e4941bffa7bcda4a10a0301b
#
_entry.id   ca6dd684e4941bffa7bcda4a10a0301b
#
_cell.length_a   1.000
_cell.length_b   1.000
_cell.length_c   1.000
_cell.angle_alpha   90.00
_cell.angle_beta   90.00
_cell.angle_gamma   90.00
#
_symmetry.space_group_name_H-M   'P 1'
#
loop_
_entity.id
_entity.type
_entity.pdbx_description
1 polymer ?
#
loop_
_entity_poly.entity_id
_entity_poly.type
_entity_poly.pdbx_seq_one_letter_code
_entity_poly.pdbx_strand_id
1 'polypeptide(L)'
;MKNSDTLTLTAEILRDLIRCPSVTPEEGGALTYLQKRSEAMGFKAERMIFSDENTPDVDNLYTRLGTDGPHLMFAGHTDVVPVGKESDWALGP
;
A
#
# COMPACT_ATOMS: atom_id res chain seq x y z
N MET A 1 4.95 -23.07 -5.06
CA MET A 1 4.51 -22.03 -6.04
C MET A 1 5.60 -21.86 -7.08
N LYS A 2 5.21 -21.86 -8.34
CA LYS A 2 6.14 -21.64 -9.44
C LYS A 2 6.53 -20.15 -9.50
N ASN A 3 7.75 -19.85 -9.96
CA ASN A 3 8.22 -18.46 -10.08
C ASN A 3 7.30 -17.59 -10.95
N SER A 4 6.75 -18.17 -12.03
CA SER A 4 5.80 -17.45 -12.89
C SER A 4 4.51 -17.07 -12.16
N ASP A 5 4.00 -17.94 -11.27
CA ASP A 5 2.80 -17.65 -10.49
C ASP A 5 3.07 -16.54 -9.46
N THR A 6 4.23 -16.57 -8.81
CA THR A 6 4.63 -15.52 -7.88
C THR A 6 4.77 -14.17 -8.59
N LEU A 7 5.39 -14.15 -9.76
CA LEU A 7 5.56 -12.94 -10.54
C LEU A 7 4.21 -12.38 -11.01
N THR A 8 3.30 -13.26 -11.44
CA THR A 8 1.96 -12.85 -11.85
C THR A 8 1.18 -12.24 -10.69
N LEU A 9 1.24 -12.87 -9.51
CA LEU A 9 0.57 -12.35 -8.31
C LEU A 9 1.16 -11.00 -7.90
N THR A 10 2.47 -10.84 -7.93
CA THR A 10 3.14 -9.59 -7.62
C THR A 10 2.70 -8.48 -8.58
N ALA A 11 2.63 -8.77 -9.87
CA ALA A 11 2.18 -7.83 -10.88
C ALA A 11 0.71 -7.42 -10.69
N GLU A 12 -0.14 -8.37 -10.30
CA GLU A 12 -1.55 -8.08 -10.01
C GLU A 12 -1.70 -7.16 -8.81
N ILE A 13 -0.95 -7.40 -7.75
CA ILE A 13 -0.97 -6.56 -6.55
C ILE A 13 -0.49 -5.14 -6.89
N LEU A 14 0.58 -5.02 -7.64
CA LEU A 14 1.10 -3.73 -8.09
C LEU A 14 0.07 -2.98 -8.93
N ARG A 15 -0.55 -3.66 -9.88
CA ARG A 15 -1.62 -3.08 -10.72
C ARG A 15 -2.76 -2.55 -9.87
N ASP A 16 -3.22 -3.35 -8.91
CA ASP A 16 -4.35 -2.97 -8.06
C ASP A 16 -3.99 -1.77 -7.16
N LEU A 17 -2.76 -1.70 -6.68
CA LEU A 17 -2.27 -0.55 -5.93
C LEU A 17 -2.20 0.71 -6.80
N ILE A 18 -1.71 0.59 -8.02
CA ILE A 18 -1.63 1.72 -8.96
C ILE A 18 -3.03 2.28 -9.26
N ARG A 19 -4.04 1.43 -9.29
CA ARG A 19 -5.43 1.84 -9.53
C ARG A 19 -6.07 2.56 -8.35
N CYS A 20 -5.48 2.48 -7.16
CA CYS A 20 -5.96 3.24 -6.01
C CYS A 20 -5.52 4.71 -6.14
N PRO A 21 -6.44 5.69 -6.03
CA PRO A 21 -6.09 7.10 -6.15
C PRO A 21 -5.44 7.62 -4.85
N SER A 22 -4.23 7.17 -4.58
CA SER A 22 -3.50 7.41 -3.33
C SER A 22 -2.62 8.67 -3.39
N VAL A 23 -3.16 9.75 -3.94
CA VAL A 23 -2.44 11.03 -3.97
C VAL A 23 -2.38 11.61 -2.55
N THR A 24 -1.16 11.86 -2.07
CA THR A 24 -0.93 12.33 -0.69
C THR A 24 -1.80 13.55 -0.35
N PRO A 25 -2.40 13.64 0.83
CA PRO A 25 -2.30 12.75 2.00
C PRO A 25 -3.32 11.61 2.00
N GLU A 26 -4.07 11.42 0.93
CA GLU A 26 -5.11 10.38 0.85
C GLU A 26 -4.49 9.00 0.69
N GLU A 27 -5.04 7.99 1.39
CA GLU A 27 -4.59 6.62 1.16
C GLU A 27 -5.29 5.97 -0.04
N GLY A 28 -6.42 6.53 -0.46
CA GLY A 28 -7.12 6.16 -1.70
C GLY A 28 -7.59 4.72 -1.80
N GLY A 29 -7.69 4.00 -0.69
CA GLY A 29 -8.01 2.58 -0.66
C GLY A 29 -6.80 1.66 -0.73
N ALA A 30 -5.60 2.17 -0.97
CA ALA A 30 -4.39 1.37 -1.08
C ALA A 30 -4.06 0.62 0.23
N LEU A 31 -4.15 1.29 1.37
CA LEU A 31 -3.89 0.66 2.67
C LEU A 31 -4.96 -0.37 3.01
N THR A 32 -6.22 -0.10 2.71
CA THR A 32 -7.30 -1.06 2.92
C THR A 32 -7.10 -2.31 2.07
N TYR A 33 -6.68 -2.13 0.83
CA TYR A 33 -6.34 -3.23 -0.07
C TYR A 33 -5.20 -4.07 0.49
N LEU A 34 -4.10 -3.45 0.90
CA LEU A 34 -2.95 -4.13 1.49
C LEU A 34 -3.30 -4.82 2.80
N GLN A 35 -4.12 -4.17 3.63
CA GLN A 35 -4.60 -4.75 4.88
C GLN A 35 -5.33 -6.07 4.63
N LYS A 36 -6.29 -6.07 3.71
CA LYS A 36 -7.06 -7.26 3.37
C LYS A 36 -6.17 -8.37 2.81
N ARG A 37 -5.24 -8.02 1.93
CA ARG A 37 -4.28 -8.97 1.36
C ARG A 37 -3.39 -9.58 2.43
N SER A 38 -2.87 -8.75 3.34
CA SER A 38 -2.00 -9.19 4.44
C SER A 38 -2.76 -10.10 5.41
N GLU A 39 -3.97 -9.72 5.79
CA GLU A 39 -4.80 -10.52 6.68
C GLU A 39 -5.13 -11.88 6.06
N ALA A 40 -5.40 -11.93 4.76
CA ALA A 40 -5.64 -13.18 4.05
C ALA A 40 -4.41 -14.11 4.04
N MET A 41 -3.21 -13.54 4.19
CA MET A 41 -1.96 -14.29 4.28
C MET A 41 -1.59 -14.66 5.72
N GLY A 42 -2.40 -14.30 6.70
CA GLY A 42 -2.17 -14.61 8.11
C GLY A 42 -1.47 -13.53 8.91
N PHE A 43 -1.22 -12.36 8.32
CA PHE A 43 -0.65 -11.23 9.05
C PHE A 43 -1.69 -10.60 9.96
N LYS A 44 -1.23 -10.07 11.10
CA LYS A 44 -2.03 -9.15 11.92
C LYS A 44 -1.79 -7.75 11.42
N ALA A 45 -2.86 -7.00 11.24
CA ALA A 45 -2.81 -5.66 10.68
C ALA A 45 -3.36 -4.63 11.66
N GLU A 46 -2.73 -3.48 11.71
CA GLU A 46 -3.18 -2.32 12.47
C GLU A 46 -3.13 -1.08 11.59
N ARG A 47 -4.15 -0.25 11.71
CA ARG A 47 -4.20 1.06 11.06
C ARG A 47 -3.91 2.12 12.12
N MET A 48 -3.02 3.04 11.79
CA MET A 48 -2.62 4.12 12.70
C MET A 48 -2.79 5.45 11.98
N ILE A 49 -3.66 6.31 12.50
CA ILE A 49 -3.87 7.63 11.94
C ILE A 49 -3.16 8.64 12.84
N PHE A 50 -2.22 9.37 12.25
CA PHE A 50 -1.49 10.42 12.93
C PHE A 50 -2.07 11.77 12.52
N SER A 51 -2.34 12.60 13.52
CA SER A 51 -2.97 13.90 13.34
C SER A 51 -2.13 15.01 13.97
N ASP A 52 -2.14 16.17 13.31
CA ASP A 52 -1.52 17.40 13.83
C ASP A 52 -2.46 18.55 13.49
N GLU A 53 -2.43 19.62 14.29
CA GLU A 53 -3.31 20.79 14.11
C GLU A 53 -3.15 21.46 12.74
N ASN A 54 -1.95 21.43 12.18
CA ASN A 54 -1.58 22.19 10.98
C ASN A 54 -1.40 21.34 9.73
N THR A 55 -1.63 20.03 9.82
CA THR A 55 -1.45 19.12 8.69
C THR A 55 -2.63 18.16 8.57
N PRO A 56 -2.94 17.68 7.36
CA PRO A 56 -3.94 16.63 7.20
C PRO A 56 -3.54 15.36 7.94
N ASP A 57 -4.53 14.58 8.33
CA ASP A 57 -4.31 13.28 8.94
C ASP A 57 -3.58 12.34 7.97
N VAL A 58 -2.70 11.52 8.51
CA VAL A 58 -1.96 10.52 7.73
C VAL A 58 -2.30 9.14 8.27
N ASP A 59 -2.82 8.30 7.41
CA ASP A 59 -3.17 6.93 7.72
C ASP A 59 -1.97 6.02 7.39
N ASN A 60 -1.66 5.11 8.30
CA ASN A 60 -0.56 4.17 8.16
C ASN A 60 -1.04 2.75 8.41
N LEU A 61 -0.44 1.80 7.73
CA LEU A 61 -0.69 0.38 7.93
C LEU A 61 0.57 -0.28 8.49
N TYR A 62 0.40 -1.01 9.58
CA TYR A 62 1.41 -1.89 10.13
C TYR A 62 0.90 -3.32 10.08
N THR A 63 1.70 -4.24 9.54
CA THR A 63 1.37 -5.65 9.52
C THR A 63 2.51 -6.47 10.07
N ARG A 64 2.18 -7.55 10.76
CA ARG A 64 3.17 -8.44 11.36
C ARG A 64 2.75 -9.89 11.19
N LEU A 65 3.71 -10.73 10.82
CA LEU A 65 3.56 -12.18 10.77
C LEU A 65 4.46 -12.81 11.84
N GLY A 66 3.85 -13.62 12.70
CA GLY A 66 4.57 -14.29 13.79
C GLY A 66 4.74 -13.43 15.02
N THR A 67 5.23 -14.03 16.09
CA THR A 67 5.38 -13.41 17.42
C THR A 67 6.74 -13.63 18.06
N ASP A 68 7.56 -14.52 17.49
CA ASP A 68 8.82 -14.96 18.07
C ASP A 68 10.00 -14.66 17.16
N GLY A 69 11.17 -14.67 17.77
CA GLY A 69 12.45 -14.64 17.07
C GLY A 69 12.85 -13.27 16.54
N PRO A 70 13.93 -13.23 15.76
CA PRO A 70 14.37 -12.00 15.12
C PRO A 70 13.34 -11.48 14.15
N HIS A 71 13.28 -10.16 14.02
CA HIS A 71 12.33 -9.49 13.12
C HIS A 71 13.04 -8.94 11.90
N LEU A 72 12.47 -9.17 10.73
CA LEU A 72 12.80 -8.44 9.51
C LEU A 72 11.64 -7.51 9.19
N MET A 73 11.94 -6.25 8.97
CA MET A 73 10.91 -5.25 8.68
C MET A 73 11.20 -4.58 7.34
N PHE A 74 10.15 -4.47 6.53
CA PHE A 74 10.15 -3.68 5.32
C PHE A 74 9.36 -2.40 5.58
N ALA A 75 9.88 -1.26 5.13
CA ALA A 75 9.20 0.01 5.20
C ALA A 75 9.05 0.56 3.79
N GLY A 76 7.85 1.02 3.46
CA GLY A 76 7.55 1.58 2.16
C GLY A 76 6.38 2.54 2.26
N HIS A 77 6.07 3.21 1.17
CA HIS A 77 4.93 4.10 1.11
C HIS A 77 4.05 3.78 -0.09
N THR A 78 2.76 4.10 0.04
CA THR A 78 1.77 3.85 -1.01
C THR A 78 1.28 5.14 -1.65
N ASP A 79 1.55 6.29 -1.01
CA ASP A 79 1.12 7.56 -1.55
C ASP A 79 1.99 8.01 -2.72
N VAL A 80 1.39 8.80 -3.58
CA VAL A 80 2.04 9.36 -4.76
C VAL A 80 1.81 10.86 -4.80
N VAL A 81 2.64 11.57 -5.54
CA VAL A 81 2.44 12.99 -5.82
C VAL A 81 1.37 13.17 -6.91
N PRO A 82 0.77 14.35 -7.03
CA PRO A 82 -0.14 14.62 -8.16
C PRO A 82 0.52 14.30 -9.50
N VAL A 83 -0.28 13.77 -10.43
CA VAL A 83 0.23 13.24 -11.71
C VAL A 83 0.70 14.30 -12.69
N GLY A 84 0.51 15.57 -12.38
CA GLY A 84 0.83 16.66 -13.28
C GLY A 84 -0.20 16.76 -14.40
N LYS A 85 0.29 17.00 -15.61
CA LYS A 85 -0.58 17.17 -16.77
C LYS A 85 -0.94 15.82 -17.38
N GLU A 86 -2.20 15.41 -17.27
CA GLU A 86 -2.67 14.10 -17.73
C GLU A 86 -2.40 13.88 -19.22
N SER A 87 -2.47 14.94 -20.03
CA SER A 87 -2.23 14.83 -21.47
C SER A 87 -0.78 14.45 -21.83
N ASP A 88 0.16 14.54 -20.89
CA ASP A 88 1.56 14.13 -21.11
C ASP A 88 1.75 12.61 -20.92
N TRP A 89 0.72 11.92 -20.42
CA TRP A 89 0.78 10.48 -20.22
C TRP A 89 0.31 9.74 -21.47
N ALA A 90 1.07 8.74 -21.90
CA ALA A 90 0.67 7.90 -23.03
C ALA A 90 -0.53 7.02 -22.69
N LEU A 91 -0.58 6.53 -21.46
CA LEU A 91 -1.73 5.84 -20.89
C LEU A 91 -2.21 6.67 -19.70
N GLY A 92 -3.46 6.53 -19.31
CA GLY A 92 -3.97 7.24 -18.15
C GLY A 92 -3.18 6.93 -16.88
N PRO A 93 -2.84 7.95 -16.06
CA PRO A 93 -2.12 7.74 -14.81
C PRO A 93 -2.94 7.01 -13.75
#